data_d8c47e4f8fa3576e5133f38a9018231d
#
_entry.id   d8c47e4f8fa3576e5133f38a9018231d
#
_cell.length_a   1.000
_cell.length_b   1.000
_cell.length_c   1.000
_cell.angle_alpha   90.00
_cell.angle_beta   90.00
_cell.angle_gamma   90.00
#
_symmetry.space_group_name_H-M   'P 1'
#
loop_
_entity.id
_entity.type
_entity.pdbx_description
1 polymer ?
#
loop_
_entity_poly.entity_id
_entity_poly.type
_entity_poly.pdbx_seq_one_letter_code
_entity_poly.pdbx_strand_id
1 'polypeptide(L)'
;MTYKLIISERAEKNLEQIVFYLDREWSVQVRQRFLMTLSNKMEQISERPLMYQASAKRKSIRRCVVTKQIILYYRIRHQEIEIITIQNARRDPKKLKF
;
A
#
# COMPACT_ATOMS: atom_id res chain seq x y z
N MET A 1 -18.06 3.80 -10.30
CA MET A 1 -17.52 5.12 -9.96
C MET A 1 -16.12 5.00 -9.41
N THR A 2 -15.19 5.77 -9.95
CA THR A 2 -13.79 5.69 -9.53
C THR A 2 -13.53 6.72 -8.44
N TYR A 3 -12.96 6.28 -7.34
CA TYR A 3 -12.57 7.16 -6.24
C TYR A 3 -11.24 7.82 -6.56
N LYS A 4 -11.06 9.05 -6.09
CA LYS A 4 -9.78 9.74 -6.22
C LYS A 4 -8.80 9.18 -5.20
N LEU A 5 -7.61 8.79 -5.66
CA LEU A 5 -6.55 8.27 -4.79
C LEU A 5 -5.61 9.38 -4.38
N ILE A 6 -5.33 9.44 -3.09
CA ILE A 6 -4.37 10.37 -2.52
C ILE A 6 -3.34 9.56 -1.77
N ILE A 7 -2.07 9.78 -2.06
CA ILE A 7 -0.98 9.10 -1.36
C ILE A 7 -0.46 10.03 -0.28
N SER A 8 -0.50 9.56 0.97
CA SER A 8 0.01 10.36 2.08
C SER A 8 1.52 10.55 1.95
N GLU A 9 2.02 11.59 2.59
CA GLU A 9 3.45 11.85 2.65
C GLU A 9 4.21 10.67 3.23
N ARG A 10 3.66 10.05 4.26
CA ARG A 10 4.25 8.88 4.89
C ARG A 10 4.31 7.68 3.93
N ALA A 11 3.22 7.43 3.20
CA ALA A 11 3.19 6.34 2.23
C ALA A 11 4.19 6.58 1.10
N GLU A 12 4.32 7.82 0.68
CA GLU A 12 5.28 8.20 -0.35
C GLU A 12 6.71 7.91 0.09
N LYS A 13 7.05 8.26 1.32
CA LYS A 13 8.36 7.95 1.89
C LYS A 13 8.58 6.45 2.05
N ASN A 14 7.56 5.73 2.47
CA ASN A 14 7.63 4.27 2.55
C ASN A 14 7.95 3.67 1.18
N LEU A 15 7.29 4.16 0.15
CA LEU A 15 7.48 3.67 -1.21
C LEU A 15 8.90 3.94 -1.70
N GLU A 16 9.42 5.14 -1.45
CA GLU A 16 10.79 5.49 -1.82
C GLU A 16 11.80 4.53 -1.18
N GLN A 17 11.60 4.21 0.09
CA GLN A 17 12.47 3.29 0.81
C GLN A 17 12.41 1.87 0.23
N ILE A 18 11.21 1.41 -0.12
CA ILE A 18 11.03 0.09 -0.71
C ILE A 18 11.72 0.03 -2.07
N VAL A 19 11.51 1.04 -2.90
CA VAL A 19 12.12 1.10 -4.24
C VAL A 19 13.64 1.13 -4.13
N PHE A 20 14.18 1.93 -3.22
CA PHE A 20 15.61 2.00 -2.98
C PHE A 20 16.17 0.63 -2.58
N TYR A 21 15.49 -0.07 -1.69
CA TYR A 21 15.89 -1.40 -1.25
C TYR A 21 15.89 -2.39 -2.42
N LEU A 22 14.84 -2.36 -3.24
CA LEU A 22 14.73 -3.27 -4.39
C LEU A 22 15.81 -3.01 -5.41
N ASP A 23 16.17 -1.74 -5.65
CA ASP A 23 17.24 -1.39 -6.57
C ASP A 23 18.60 -1.90 -6.07
N ARG A 24 18.83 -1.80 -4.76
CA ARG A 24 20.10 -2.16 -4.17
C ARG A 24 20.29 -3.67 -4.00
N GLU A 25 19.24 -4.35 -3.52
CA GLU A 25 19.35 -5.75 -3.11
C GLU A 25 18.82 -6.74 -4.16
N TRP A 26 18.08 -6.26 -5.13
CA TRP A 26 17.48 -7.12 -6.15
C TRP A 26 17.87 -6.63 -7.53
N SER A 27 16.88 -6.34 -8.37
CA SER A 27 17.13 -5.92 -9.74
C SER A 27 16.12 -4.89 -10.20
N VAL A 28 16.42 -4.24 -11.32
CA VAL A 28 15.50 -3.31 -11.97
C VAL A 28 14.21 -4.03 -12.36
N GLN A 29 14.33 -5.27 -12.81
CA GLN A 29 13.16 -6.07 -13.20
C GLN A 29 12.24 -6.33 -12.01
N VAL A 30 12.80 -6.66 -10.85
CA VAL A 30 12.02 -6.88 -9.63
C VAL A 30 11.34 -5.59 -9.21
N ARG A 31 12.04 -4.47 -9.24
CA ARG A 31 11.46 -3.17 -8.91
C ARG A 31 10.29 -2.84 -9.84
N GLN A 32 10.48 -3.00 -11.15
CA GLN A 32 9.43 -2.71 -12.13
C GLN A 32 8.21 -3.59 -11.92
N ARG A 33 8.42 -4.87 -11.64
CA ARG A 33 7.34 -5.80 -11.37
C ARG A 33 6.56 -5.40 -10.12
N PHE A 34 7.28 -5.00 -9.08
CA PHE A 34 6.65 -4.52 -7.86
C PHE A 34 5.79 -3.28 -8.12
N LEU A 35 6.34 -2.29 -8.84
CA LEU A 35 5.62 -1.05 -9.13
C LEU A 35 4.38 -1.31 -9.98
N MET A 36 4.46 -2.24 -10.91
CA MET A 36 3.32 -2.62 -11.74
C MET A 36 2.24 -3.28 -10.88
N THR A 37 2.63 -4.19 -9.99
CA THR A 37 1.69 -4.86 -9.08
C THR A 37 1.03 -3.84 -8.17
N LEU A 38 1.79 -2.91 -7.61
CA LEU A 38 1.28 -1.85 -6.75
C LEU A 38 0.27 -0.99 -7.50
N SER A 39 0.61 -0.58 -8.73
CA SER A 39 -0.27 0.23 -9.56
C SER A 39 -1.59 -0.47 -9.83
N ASN A 40 -1.54 -1.76 -10.15
CA ASN A 40 -2.75 -2.56 -10.39
C ASN A 40 -3.61 -2.65 -9.14
N LYS A 41 -2.99 -2.85 -7.97
CA LYS A 41 -3.72 -2.90 -6.71
C LYS A 41 -4.38 -1.56 -6.39
N MET A 42 -3.67 -0.47 -6.61
CA MET A 42 -4.22 0.87 -6.37
C MET A 42 -5.40 1.16 -7.29
N GLU A 43 -5.33 0.72 -8.53
CA GLU A 43 -6.44 0.85 -9.47
C GLU A 43 -7.66 0.07 -8.99
N GLN A 44 -7.46 -1.16 -8.53
CA GLN A 44 -8.55 -1.97 -7.99
C GLN A 44 -9.18 -1.32 -6.76
N ILE A 45 -8.35 -0.74 -5.88
CA ILE A 45 -8.83 -0.03 -4.71
C ILE A 45 -9.69 1.17 -5.11
N SER A 46 -9.26 1.92 -6.13
CA SER A 46 -9.99 3.11 -6.57
C SER A 46 -11.35 2.75 -7.16
N GLU A 47 -11.47 1.57 -7.76
CA GLU A 47 -12.71 1.11 -8.35
C GLU A 47 -13.62 0.43 -7.34
N ARG A 48 -13.04 -0.36 -6.42
CA ARG A 48 -13.77 -1.17 -5.44
C ARG A 48 -13.13 -1.07 -4.06
N PRO A 49 -13.24 0.08 -3.41
CA PRO A 49 -12.52 0.29 -2.14
C PRO A 49 -13.00 -0.60 -0.99
N LEU A 50 -14.21 -1.13 -1.07
CA LEU A 50 -14.74 -2.01 -0.02
C LEU A 50 -14.36 -3.48 -0.21
N MET A 51 -13.65 -3.79 -1.30
CA MET A 51 -13.27 -5.17 -1.61
C MET A 51 -12.29 -5.75 -0.59
N TYR A 52 -11.43 -4.92 -0.03
CA TYR A 52 -10.40 -5.36 0.90
C TYR A 52 -10.87 -5.29 2.34
N GLN A 53 -10.31 -6.17 3.15
CA GLN A 53 -10.72 -6.37 4.52
C GLN A 53 -10.27 -5.22 5.43
N ALA A 54 -11.11 -4.88 6.41
CA ALA A 54 -10.73 -3.90 7.42
C ALA A 54 -9.59 -4.46 8.28
N SER A 55 -8.73 -3.56 8.76
CA SER A 55 -7.65 -3.92 9.65
C SER A 55 -8.21 -4.41 10.98
N ALA A 56 -7.60 -5.47 11.54
CA ALA A 56 -7.98 -5.97 12.85
C ALA A 56 -7.79 -4.93 13.95
N LYS A 57 -6.80 -4.05 13.79
CA LYS A 57 -6.51 -3.00 14.78
C LYS A 57 -7.43 -1.79 14.67
N ARG A 58 -7.79 -1.42 13.44
CA ARG A 58 -8.63 -0.25 13.20
C ARG A 58 -9.62 -0.53 12.08
N LYS A 59 -10.88 -0.58 12.42
CA LYS A 59 -11.93 -0.92 11.47
C LYS A 59 -12.10 0.10 10.36
N SER A 60 -11.68 1.35 10.60
CA SER A 60 -11.75 2.41 9.58
C SER A 60 -10.63 2.32 8.56
N ILE A 61 -9.64 1.46 8.78
CA ILE A 61 -8.49 1.30 7.90
C ILE A 61 -8.58 -0.07 7.25
N ARG A 62 -8.38 -0.11 5.94
CA ARG A 62 -8.39 -1.35 5.19
C ARG A 62 -6.98 -1.73 4.78
N ARG A 63 -6.80 -3.02 4.57
CA ARG A 63 -5.49 -3.60 4.34
C ARG A 63 -5.52 -4.35 3.00
N CYS A 64 -4.52 -4.05 2.15
CA CYS A 64 -4.37 -4.70 0.85
C CYS A 64 -2.98 -5.31 0.77
N VAL A 65 -2.91 -6.63 0.59
CA VAL A 65 -1.65 -7.33 0.40
C VAL A 65 -1.20 -7.12 -1.04
N VAL A 66 -0.10 -6.38 -1.22
CA VAL A 66 0.45 -6.10 -2.54
C VAL A 66 1.32 -7.27 -2.99
N THR A 67 2.23 -7.68 -2.13
CA THR A 67 3.05 -8.89 -2.29
C THR A 67 3.07 -9.62 -0.96
N LYS A 68 3.73 -10.78 -0.91
CA LYS A 68 3.86 -11.52 0.35
C LYS A 68 4.44 -10.70 1.49
N GLN A 69 5.24 -9.69 1.15
CA GLN A 69 5.96 -8.90 2.15
C GLN A 69 5.45 -7.48 2.29
N ILE A 70 4.72 -6.98 1.32
CA ILE A 70 4.32 -5.58 1.27
C ILE A 70 2.83 -5.46 1.43
N ILE A 71 2.41 -4.70 2.44
CA ILE A 71 1.00 -4.47 2.74
C ILE A 71 0.74 -2.97 2.66
N LEU A 72 -0.32 -2.62 1.95
CA LEU A 72 -0.79 -1.25 1.79
C LEU A 72 -1.99 -1.05 2.70
N TYR A 73 -2.01 0.05 3.45
CA TYR A 73 -3.13 0.41 4.30
C TYR A 73 -3.76 1.70 3.78
N TYR A 74 -5.09 1.72 3.71
CA TYR A 74 -5.80 2.87 3.19
C TYR A 74 -7.10 3.08 3.97
N ARG A 75 -7.68 4.28 3.80
CA ARG A 75 -8.99 4.59 4.35
C ARG A 75 -9.81 5.35 3.31
N ILE A 76 -11.12 5.24 3.45
CA ILE A 76 -12.07 5.92 2.58
C ILE A 76 -12.61 7.13 3.32
N ARG A 77 -12.52 8.30 2.72
CA ARG A 77 -13.07 9.54 3.26
C ARG A 77 -13.86 10.23 2.15
N HIS A 78 -15.18 10.28 2.32
CA HIS A 78 -16.06 10.84 1.29
C HIS A 78 -15.86 10.10 -0.02
N GLN A 79 -15.42 10.77 -1.06
CA GLN A 79 -15.16 10.15 -2.35
C GLN A 79 -13.66 10.01 -2.63
N GLU A 80 -12.86 10.08 -1.59
CA GLU A 80 -11.42 9.99 -1.70
C GLU A 80 -10.91 8.78 -0.94
N ILE A 81 -9.82 8.20 -1.45
CA ILE A 81 -9.13 7.11 -0.78
C ILE A 81 -7.73 7.61 -0.45
N GLU A 82 -7.39 7.58 0.82
CA GLU A 82 -6.06 7.95 1.26
C GLU A 82 -5.23 6.70 1.51
N ILE A 83 -4.12 6.58 0.78
CA ILE A 83 -3.12 5.55 1.05
C ILE A 83 -2.31 6.06 2.24
N ILE A 84 -2.49 5.40 3.39
CA ILE A 84 -1.92 5.87 4.65
C ILE A 84 -0.46 5.47 4.78
N THR A 85 -0.17 4.20 4.50
CA THR A 85 1.18 3.67 4.67
C THR A 85 1.35 2.41 3.83
N ILE A 86 2.60 2.14 3.45
CA ILE A 86 2.99 0.93 2.74
C ILE A 86 4.09 0.28 3.57
N GLN A 87 3.81 -0.91 4.09
CA GLN A 87 4.65 -1.55 5.10
C GLN A 87 5.27 -2.83 4.58
N ASN A 88 6.50 -3.08 5.02
CA ASN A 88 7.15 -4.37 4.80
C ASN A 88 6.80 -5.27 6.00
N ALA A 89 5.94 -6.27 5.77
CA ALA A 89 5.45 -7.15 6.82
C ALA A 89 6.54 -8.05 7.43
N ARG A 90 7.65 -8.23 6.73
CA ARG A 90 8.75 -9.06 7.25
C ARG A 90 9.59 -8.40 8.33
N ARG A 91 9.58 -7.07 8.37
CA ARG A 91 10.53 -6.38 9.23
C ARG A 91 10.20 -6.43 10.71
N ASP A 92 9.01 -6.43 11.08
CA ASP A 92 8.57 -6.60 12.47
C ASP A 92 7.09 -6.25 12.52
N PRO A 93 6.21 -7.27 12.52
CA PRO A 93 4.77 -7.02 12.57
C PRO A 93 4.35 -6.24 13.81
N LYS A 94 5.19 -6.21 14.83
CA LYS A 94 4.90 -5.45 16.05
C LYS A 94 5.08 -3.95 15.87
N LYS A 95 5.77 -3.52 14.81
CA LYS A 95 6.04 -2.10 14.54
C LYS A 95 5.09 -1.48 13.54
N LEU A 96 4.03 -2.18 13.15
CA LEU A 96 3.00 -1.60 12.31
C LEU A 96 2.30 -0.50 13.09
N LYS A 97 2.58 0.75 12.72
CA LYS A 97 1.95 1.93 13.31
C LYS A 97 1.15 2.67 12.26
N PHE A 98 -0.03 3.05 12.62
CA PHE A 98 -0.89 3.85 11.78
C PHE A 98 -0.86 5.31 12.21
#